data_bc8eb36b2cd565645161e553bd4ea67f
#
_entry.id   bc8eb36b2cd565645161e553bd4ea67f
#
_cell.length_a   1.000
_cell.length_b   1.000
_cell.length_c   1.000
_cell.angle_alpha   90.00
_cell.angle_beta   90.00
_cell.angle_gamma   90.00
#
_symmetry.space_group_name_H-M   'P 1'
#
loop_
_entity.id
_entity.type
_entity.pdbx_description
1 polymer ?
#
loop_
_entity_poly.entity_id
_entity_poly.type
_entity_poly.pdbx_seq_one_letter_code
_entity_poly.pdbx_strand_id
1 'polypeptide(L)'
;MRLEAFEPIKEPRAHFLKCYSSLMGAFDPEEVIFLLYMGHITKLGQLGFRTTQSQQYHMMRMGIGRRVFKKCEVRFLKIGLIDKDVMPKSIVQYWLCIRSYYKLINILSFFKCTETSRRFCDEVLNGPSAMQVRDLDKECVGLWFERDRDRNGTLAIYDLCDESFFEITE
;
A
#
# COMPACT_ATOMS: atom_id res chain seq x y z
N MET A 1 46.35 2.55 -1.69
CA MET A 1 45.03 2.12 -1.13
C MET A 1 44.30 1.42 -2.27
N ARG A 2 44.26 0.08 -2.29
CA ARG A 2 43.52 -0.69 -3.29
C ARG A 2 42.03 -0.60 -2.88
N LEU A 3 41.21 -0.01 -3.76
CA LEU A 3 39.77 -0.16 -3.69
C LEU A 3 39.52 -1.65 -3.95
N GLU A 4 39.15 -2.37 -2.90
CA GLU A 4 38.59 -3.73 -3.03
C GLU A 4 37.36 -3.61 -3.91
N ALA A 5 37.36 -4.36 -5.01
CA ALA A 5 36.24 -4.40 -5.93
C ALA A 5 35.01 -4.87 -5.13
N PHE A 6 34.00 -4.02 -5.06
CA PHE A 6 32.70 -4.42 -4.52
C PHE A 6 32.21 -5.63 -5.32
N GLU A 7 32.13 -6.79 -4.68
CA GLU A 7 31.42 -7.90 -5.28
C GLU A 7 29.98 -7.43 -5.58
N PRO A 8 29.50 -7.64 -6.82
CA PRO A 8 28.14 -7.28 -7.14
C PRO A 8 27.22 -8.04 -6.20
N ILE A 9 26.41 -7.31 -5.42
CA ILE A 9 25.39 -7.88 -4.57
C ILE A 9 24.51 -8.73 -5.48
N LYS A 10 24.56 -10.05 -5.31
CA LYS A 10 23.64 -10.96 -6.01
C LYS A 10 22.25 -10.51 -5.68
N GLU A 11 21.52 -10.01 -6.68
CA GLU A 11 20.13 -9.57 -6.48
C GLU A 11 19.35 -10.68 -5.78
N PRO A 12 18.75 -10.41 -4.63
CA PRO A 12 17.93 -11.39 -3.95
C PRO A 12 16.68 -11.64 -4.79
N ARG A 13 16.67 -12.73 -5.55
CA ARG A 13 15.64 -13.08 -6.54
C ARG A 13 14.21 -13.19 -6.01
N ALA A 14 13.98 -13.05 -4.71
CA ALA A 14 12.69 -13.39 -4.09
C ALA A 14 12.04 -12.29 -3.25
N HIS A 15 12.58 -11.07 -3.12
CA HIS A 15 12.16 -10.19 -2.04
C HIS A 15 11.62 -8.81 -2.45
N PHE A 16 11.31 -8.60 -3.74
CA PHE A 16 10.79 -7.33 -4.20
C PHE A 16 9.26 -7.32 -4.27
N LEU A 17 8.65 -6.38 -3.60
CA LEU A 17 7.32 -5.91 -3.95
C LEU A 17 7.47 -4.89 -5.07
N LYS A 18 6.74 -5.05 -6.17
CA LYS A 18 6.72 -4.05 -7.23
C LYS A 18 6.14 -2.75 -6.67
N CYS A 19 6.84 -1.64 -6.86
CA CYS A 19 6.28 -0.32 -6.66
C CYS A 19 5.46 0.05 -7.91
N TYR A 20 4.16 0.19 -7.78
CA TYR A 20 3.27 0.56 -8.87
C TYR A 20 3.15 2.08 -8.94
N SER A 21 3.23 2.64 -10.14
CA SER A 21 3.12 4.09 -10.37
C SER A 21 1.80 4.67 -9.84
N SER A 22 0.72 3.89 -9.87
CA SER A 22 -0.58 4.27 -9.30
C SER A 22 -0.52 4.56 -7.79
N LEU A 23 0.33 3.88 -7.04
CA LEU A 23 0.55 4.15 -5.61
C LEU A 23 1.32 5.46 -5.38
N MET A 24 2.33 5.73 -6.22
CA MET A 24 3.16 6.94 -6.11
C MET A 24 2.35 8.23 -6.28
N GLY A 25 1.25 8.17 -7.03
CA GLY A 25 0.35 9.32 -7.17
C GLY A 25 -0.69 9.44 -6.06
N ALA A 26 -1.12 8.30 -5.52
CA ALA A 26 -2.21 8.24 -4.54
C ALA A 26 -1.74 8.49 -3.10
N PHE A 27 -0.48 8.18 -2.78
CA PHE A 27 0.09 8.25 -1.43
C PHE A 27 1.35 9.11 -1.40
N ASP A 28 1.67 9.65 -0.22
CA ASP A 28 2.93 10.33 0.00
C ASP A 28 4.11 9.35 -0.09
N PRO A 29 5.33 9.78 -0.48
CA PRO A 29 6.49 8.90 -0.64
C PRO A 29 6.77 8.03 0.59
N GLU A 30 6.64 8.58 1.79
CA GLU A 30 6.85 7.86 3.05
C GLU A 30 5.78 6.77 3.27
N GLU A 31 4.56 7.02 2.82
CA GLU A 31 3.47 6.04 2.87
C GLU A 31 3.72 4.88 1.91
N VAL A 32 4.24 5.17 0.72
CA VAL A 32 4.65 4.14 -0.25
C VAL A 32 5.82 3.32 0.30
N ILE A 33 6.85 3.96 0.87
CA ILE A 33 7.97 3.28 1.53
C ILE A 33 7.47 2.34 2.64
N PHE A 34 6.53 2.82 3.45
CA PHE A 34 5.93 2.03 4.52
C PHE A 34 5.23 0.77 3.96
N LEU A 35 4.38 0.90 2.93
CA LEU A 35 3.69 -0.23 2.31
C LEU A 35 4.67 -1.24 1.67
N LEU A 36 5.68 -0.76 0.97
CA LEU A 36 6.71 -1.61 0.36
C LEU A 36 7.50 -2.39 1.43
N TYR A 37 7.83 -1.74 2.54
CA TYR A 37 8.49 -2.41 3.66
C TYR A 37 7.58 -3.45 4.31
N MET A 38 6.29 -3.15 4.54
CA MET A 38 5.33 -4.13 5.05
C MET A 38 5.19 -5.34 4.12
N GLY A 39 5.17 -5.12 2.81
CA GLY A 39 5.20 -6.20 1.83
C GLY A 39 6.47 -7.04 1.89
N HIS A 40 7.63 -6.39 2.06
CA HIS A 40 8.90 -7.09 2.22
C HIS A 40 8.91 -8.01 3.44
N ILE A 41 8.56 -7.50 4.62
CA ILE A 41 8.53 -8.33 5.84
C ILE A 41 7.47 -9.43 5.78
N THR A 42 6.33 -9.19 5.12
CA THR A 42 5.31 -10.20 4.89
C THR A 42 5.87 -11.38 4.07
N LYS A 43 6.57 -11.09 2.97
CA LYS A 43 7.24 -12.11 2.16
C LYS A 43 8.31 -12.87 2.93
N LEU A 44 9.12 -12.17 3.74
CA LEU A 44 10.10 -12.80 4.60
C LEU A 44 9.43 -13.77 5.60
N GLY A 45 8.31 -13.36 6.21
CA GLY A 45 7.52 -14.21 7.11
C GLY A 45 7.00 -15.46 6.42
N GLN A 46 6.48 -15.33 5.19
CA GLN A 46 6.03 -16.47 4.37
C GLN A 46 7.17 -17.45 4.04
N LEU A 47 8.40 -16.97 3.96
CA LEU A 47 9.61 -17.80 3.75
C LEU A 47 10.18 -18.37 5.06
N GLY A 48 9.49 -18.19 6.20
CA GLY A 48 9.90 -18.73 7.50
C GLY A 48 10.93 -17.86 8.24
N PHE A 49 11.25 -16.66 7.76
CA PHE A 49 12.14 -15.75 8.49
C PHE A 49 11.39 -15.06 9.64
N ARG A 50 12.11 -14.82 10.74
CA ARG A 50 11.56 -14.08 11.87
C ARG A 50 11.37 -12.62 11.52
N THR A 51 10.13 -12.13 11.51
CA THR A 51 9.76 -10.74 11.19
C THR A 51 9.23 -9.95 12.39
N THR A 52 9.20 -10.58 13.55
CA THR A 52 8.76 -9.96 14.81
C THR A 52 9.87 -9.09 15.39
N GLN A 53 9.65 -7.78 15.42
CA GLN A 53 10.63 -6.79 15.88
C GLN A 53 9.95 -5.65 16.64
N SER A 54 10.73 -4.81 17.34
CA SER A 54 10.20 -3.60 17.93
C SER A 54 9.78 -2.57 16.89
N GLN A 55 8.81 -1.70 17.22
CA GLN A 55 8.44 -0.59 16.32
C GLN A 55 9.64 0.30 15.99
N GLN A 56 10.53 0.52 16.95
CA GLN A 56 11.75 1.31 16.73
C GLN A 56 12.65 0.68 15.66
N TYR A 57 12.80 -0.64 15.66
CA TYR A 57 13.55 -1.35 14.63
C TYR A 57 12.91 -1.13 13.23
N HIS A 58 11.59 -1.28 13.11
CA HIS A 58 10.90 -1.04 11.85
C HIS A 58 11.08 0.40 11.35
N MET A 59 10.91 1.39 12.22
CA MET A 59 11.14 2.82 11.89
C MET A 59 12.56 3.07 11.38
N MET A 60 13.56 2.52 12.06
CA MET A 60 14.96 2.66 11.69
C MET A 60 15.24 2.03 10.30
N ARG A 61 14.68 0.85 10.03
CA ARG A 61 14.85 0.16 8.75
C ARG A 61 14.22 0.91 7.58
N MET A 62 13.13 1.62 7.80
CA MET A 62 12.46 2.45 6.79
C MET A 62 13.06 3.84 6.66
N GLY A 63 13.86 4.29 7.62
CA GLY A 63 14.37 5.66 7.66
C GLY A 63 13.30 6.73 7.90
N ILE A 64 12.16 6.37 8.53
CA ILE A 64 11.06 7.30 8.84
C ILE A 64 10.94 7.57 10.33
N GLY A 65 10.58 8.81 10.65
CA GLY A 65 10.40 9.23 12.05
C GLY A 65 9.12 8.67 12.68
N ARG A 66 9.08 8.66 14.02
CA ARG A 66 7.97 8.12 14.82
C ARG A 66 6.60 8.69 14.42
N ARG A 67 6.52 10.00 14.16
CA ARG A 67 5.26 10.68 13.80
C ARG A 67 4.72 10.15 12.47
N VAL A 68 5.59 10.05 11.47
CA VAL A 68 5.25 9.53 10.14
C VAL A 68 4.86 8.05 10.22
N PHE A 69 5.65 7.24 10.94
CA PHE A 69 5.34 5.84 11.17
C PHE A 69 3.94 5.64 11.76
N LYS A 70 3.60 6.40 12.81
CA LYS A 70 2.29 6.31 13.46
C LYS A 70 1.15 6.77 12.55
N LYS A 71 1.36 7.83 11.75
CA LYS A 71 0.40 8.27 10.74
C LYS A 71 0.10 7.14 9.75
N CYS A 72 1.14 6.52 9.17
CA CYS A 72 1.00 5.41 8.23
C CYS A 72 0.36 4.18 8.90
N GLU A 73 0.80 3.79 10.08
CA GLU A 73 0.26 2.65 10.82
C GLU A 73 -1.25 2.81 11.03
N VAL A 74 -1.69 3.93 11.58
CA VAL A 74 -3.11 4.18 11.87
C VAL A 74 -3.93 4.20 10.57
N ARG A 75 -3.45 4.89 9.54
CA ARG A 75 -4.12 4.97 8.25
C ARG A 75 -4.31 3.61 7.62
N PHE A 76 -3.23 2.84 7.49
CA PHE A 76 -3.25 1.58 6.76
C PHE A 76 -3.92 0.43 7.53
N LEU A 77 -3.91 0.45 8.86
CA LEU A 77 -4.76 -0.43 9.68
C LEU A 77 -6.24 -0.11 9.46
N LYS A 78 -6.61 1.18 9.48
CA LYS A 78 -8.01 1.62 9.30
C LYS A 78 -8.60 1.16 7.99
N ILE A 79 -7.84 1.26 6.90
CA ILE A 79 -8.31 0.87 5.56
C ILE A 79 -8.04 -0.60 5.21
N GLY A 80 -7.48 -1.38 6.13
CA GLY A 80 -7.27 -2.82 5.96
C GLY A 80 -6.19 -3.19 4.95
N LEU A 81 -5.18 -2.32 4.73
CA LEU A 81 -4.00 -2.65 3.91
C LEU A 81 -2.92 -3.37 4.68
N ILE A 82 -2.84 -3.15 5.98
CA ILE A 82 -1.93 -3.88 6.87
C ILE A 82 -2.71 -4.44 8.05
N ASP A 83 -2.11 -5.39 8.71
CA ASP A 83 -2.56 -5.89 10.00
C ASP A 83 -1.37 -6.10 10.93
N LYS A 84 -1.61 -6.26 12.24
CA LYS A 84 -0.56 -6.44 13.22
C LYS A 84 -0.97 -7.29 14.40
N ASP A 85 -0.02 -8.04 14.95
CA ASP A 85 -0.09 -8.66 16.26
C ASP A 85 0.90 -8.00 17.22
N VAL A 86 0.44 -7.73 18.44
CA VAL A 86 1.26 -7.19 19.50
C VAL A 86 1.61 -8.32 20.47
N MET A 87 2.89 -8.63 20.52
CA MET A 87 3.46 -9.65 21.40
C MET A 87 3.97 -9.04 22.72
N PRO A 88 4.24 -9.85 23.76
CA PRO A 88 4.89 -9.37 24.98
C PRO A 88 6.18 -8.60 24.68
N LYS A 89 6.55 -7.68 25.59
CA LYS A 89 7.74 -6.83 25.49
C LYS A 89 7.72 -5.84 24.31
N SER A 90 6.53 -5.38 23.90
CA SER A 90 6.36 -4.39 22.83
C SER A 90 6.94 -4.82 21.47
N ILE A 91 7.04 -6.12 21.24
CA ILE A 91 7.38 -6.69 19.94
C ILE A 91 6.11 -6.69 19.09
N VAL A 92 6.23 -6.27 17.84
CA VAL A 92 5.10 -6.22 16.92
C VAL A 92 5.42 -7.02 15.67
N GLN A 93 4.49 -7.83 15.24
CA GLN A 93 4.51 -8.45 13.94
C GLN A 93 3.53 -7.69 13.04
N TYR A 94 4.00 -7.24 11.89
CA TYR A 94 3.19 -6.61 10.87
C TYR A 94 3.12 -7.49 9.62
N TRP A 95 2.02 -7.38 8.89
CA TRP A 95 1.92 -7.93 7.54
C TRP A 95 1.04 -7.07 6.65
N LEU A 96 1.35 -7.12 5.36
CA LEU A 96 0.56 -6.53 4.30
C LEU A 96 -0.59 -7.46 3.95
N CYS A 97 -1.81 -6.95 3.88
CA CYS A 97 -2.98 -7.65 3.37
C CYS A 97 -2.89 -7.70 1.83
N ILE A 98 -2.21 -8.71 1.30
CA ILE A 98 -1.83 -8.80 -0.11
C ILE A 98 -3.04 -8.64 -1.04
N ARG A 99 -4.18 -9.27 -0.73
CA ARG A 99 -5.41 -9.15 -1.53
C ARG A 99 -5.90 -7.71 -1.59
N SER A 100 -6.04 -7.04 -0.43
CA SER A 100 -6.43 -5.63 -0.38
C SER A 100 -5.44 -4.73 -1.12
N TYR A 101 -4.15 -5.00 -1.00
CA TYR A 101 -3.10 -4.24 -1.69
C TYR A 101 -3.25 -4.29 -3.21
N TYR A 102 -3.39 -5.49 -3.80
CA TYR A 102 -3.56 -5.61 -5.26
C TYR A 102 -4.91 -5.09 -5.73
N LYS A 103 -5.99 -5.28 -4.97
CA LYS A 103 -7.29 -4.70 -5.26
C LYS A 103 -7.20 -3.17 -5.36
N LEU A 104 -6.52 -2.54 -4.39
CA LEU A 104 -6.33 -1.09 -4.44
C LEU A 104 -5.53 -0.66 -5.66
N ILE A 105 -4.44 -1.36 -6.00
CA ILE A 105 -3.64 -1.06 -7.20
C ILE A 105 -4.52 -1.13 -8.46
N ASN A 106 -5.33 -2.17 -8.60
CA ASN A 106 -6.23 -2.32 -9.74
C ASN A 106 -7.20 -1.14 -9.82
N ILE A 107 -7.86 -0.78 -8.72
CA ILE A 107 -8.78 0.37 -8.68
C ILE A 107 -8.04 1.67 -9.04
N LEU A 108 -6.87 1.92 -8.47
CA LEU A 108 -6.10 3.14 -8.75
C LEU A 108 -5.59 3.20 -10.20
N SER A 109 -5.34 2.06 -10.83
CA SER A 109 -4.92 2.00 -12.23
C SER A 109 -6.04 2.37 -13.21
N PHE A 110 -7.29 2.33 -12.76
CA PHE A 110 -8.45 2.79 -13.53
C PHE A 110 -8.42 4.30 -13.79
N PHE A 111 -7.88 5.10 -12.87
CA PHE A 111 -7.85 6.54 -13.00
C PHE A 111 -6.69 7.01 -13.89
N LYS A 112 -6.97 7.97 -14.78
CA LYS A 112 -6.01 8.48 -15.76
C LYS A 112 -4.89 9.31 -15.14
N CYS A 113 -5.16 10.01 -14.04
CA CYS A 113 -4.18 10.89 -13.42
C CYS A 113 -4.02 10.65 -11.92
N THR A 114 -2.83 10.99 -11.43
CA THR A 114 -2.44 10.82 -10.03
C THR A 114 -3.27 11.66 -9.07
N GLU A 115 -3.72 12.85 -9.49
CA GLU A 115 -4.58 13.71 -8.68
C GLU A 115 -5.93 13.06 -8.41
N THR A 116 -6.52 12.38 -9.39
CA THR A 116 -7.75 11.63 -9.21
C THR A 116 -7.56 10.47 -8.24
N SER A 117 -6.46 9.72 -8.38
CA SER A 117 -6.11 8.65 -7.44
C SER A 117 -5.96 9.18 -6.01
N ARG A 118 -5.34 10.33 -5.83
CA ARG A 118 -5.18 10.99 -4.53
C ARG A 118 -6.52 11.41 -3.95
N ARG A 119 -7.38 12.11 -4.72
CA ARG A 119 -8.72 12.50 -4.28
C ARG A 119 -9.56 11.28 -3.87
N PHE A 120 -9.51 10.20 -4.67
CA PHE A 120 -10.18 8.94 -4.32
C PHE A 120 -9.72 8.41 -2.97
N CYS A 121 -8.41 8.32 -2.76
CA CYS A 121 -7.86 7.86 -1.49
C CYS A 121 -8.23 8.76 -0.31
N ASP A 122 -8.25 10.08 -0.52
CA ASP A 122 -8.57 11.03 0.54
C ASP A 122 -10.06 11.04 0.89
N GLU A 123 -10.96 10.94 -0.09
CA GLU A 123 -12.40 10.98 0.14
C GLU A 123 -12.95 9.63 0.59
N VAL A 124 -12.51 8.52 -0.03
CA VAL A 124 -13.08 7.19 0.21
C VAL A 124 -12.36 6.44 1.32
N LEU A 125 -11.03 6.57 1.40
CA LEU A 125 -10.22 5.83 2.36
C LEU A 125 -9.84 6.62 3.61
N ASN A 126 -9.83 7.95 3.55
CA ASN A 126 -9.43 8.81 4.68
C ASN A 126 -10.56 9.58 5.34
N GLY A 127 -11.68 9.76 4.67
CA GLY A 127 -12.81 10.55 5.15
C GLY A 127 -13.43 10.02 6.46
N PRO A 128 -14.42 10.73 7.02
CA PRO A 128 -15.14 10.31 8.22
C PRO A 128 -15.80 8.94 8.07
N SER A 129 -16.25 8.63 6.85
CA SER A 129 -16.85 7.36 6.46
C SER A 129 -15.86 6.45 5.71
N ALA A 130 -14.58 6.46 6.13
CA ALA A 130 -13.56 5.69 5.45
C ALA A 130 -13.93 4.21 5.35
N MET A 131 -13.87 3.69 4.14
CA MET A 131 -14.11 2.28 3.84
C MET A 131 -12.82 1.47 3.92
N GLN A 132 -12.94 0.19 4.25
CA GLN A 132 -11.82 -0.73 4.07
C GLN A 132 -11.69 -1.10 2.59
N VAL A 133 -10.46 -1.26 2.13
CA VAL A 133 -10.19 -1.60 0.73
C VAL A 133 -10.88 -2.90 0.30
N ARG A 134 -10.96 -3.88 1.21
CA ARG A 134 -11.66 -5.15 0.93
C ARG A 134 -13.14 -4.97 0.58
N ASP A 135 -13.79 -3.93 1.15
CA ASP A 135 -15.22 -3.66 1.01
C ASP A 135 -15.54 -2.75 -0.19
N LEU A 136 -14.52 -2.22 -0.87
CA LEU A 136 -14.72 -1.46 -2.11
C LEU A 136 -15.27 -2.40 -3.19
N ASP A 137 -16.38 -2.01 -3.79
CA ASP A 137 -16.98 -2.70 -4.92
C ASP A 137 -17.10 -1.77 -6.14
N LYS A 138 -17.54 -2.34 -7.26
CA LYS A 138 -17.73 -1.63 -8.51
C LYS A 138 -18.72 -0.47 -8.38
N GLU A 139 -19.80 -0.68 -7.64
CA GLU A 139 -20.84 0.33 -7.46
C GLU A 139 -20.29 1.54 -6.69
N CYS A 140 -19.61 1.31 -5.58
CA CYS A 140 -18.99 2.35 -4.77
C CYS A 140 -17.98 3.19 -5.56
N VAL A 141 -17.06 2.51 -6.27
CA VAL A 141 -16.04 3.19 -7.09
C VAL A 141 -16.68 3.91 -8.26
N GLY A 142 -17.70 3.31 -8.91
CA GLY A 142 -18.44 3.91 -10.01
C GLY A 142 -19.18 5.19 -9.60
N LEU A 143 -19.91 5.16 -8.50
CA LEU A 143 -20.62 6.32 -7.96
C LEU A 143 -19.65 7.46 -7.57
N TRP A 144 -18.51 7.10 -6.98
CA TRP A 144 -17.49 8.11 -6.69
C TRP A 144 -16.94 8.72 -7.98
N PHE A 145 -16.59 7.89 -8.97
CA PHE A 145 -16.04 8.32 -10.25
C PHE A 145 -17.00 9.24 -11.00
N GLU A 146 -18.29 8.92 -11.08
CA GLU A 146 -19.30 9.76 -11.72
C GLU A 146 -19.37 11.16 -11.08
N ARG A 147 -19.40 11.20 -9.75
CA ARG A 147 -19.39 12.48 -9.01
C ARG A 147 -18.11 13.28 -9.24
N ASP A 148 -16.96 12.65 -9.27
CA ASP A 148 -15.68 13.31 -9.51
C ASP A 148 -15.56 13.75 -10.97
N ARG A 149 -16.07 12.97 -11.93
CA ARG A 149 -16.17 13.37 -13.34
C ARG A 149 -17.00 14.63 -13.51
N ASP A 150 -18.15 14.71 -12.89
CA ASP A 150 -19.06 15.85 -12.99
C ASP A 150 -18.46 17.11 -12.34
N ARG A 151 -17.67 16.96 -11.28
CA ARG A 151 -17.01 18.07 -10.58
C ARG A 151 -15.71 18.53 -11.25
N ASN A 152 -14.90 17.60 -11.70
CA ASN A 152 -13.50 17.81 -12.07
C ASN A 152 -13.16 17.40 -13.51
N GLY A 153 -14.13 16.90 -14.30
CA GLY A 153 -13.89 16.44 -15.67
C GLY A 153 -13.00 15.19 -15.73
N THR A 154 -13.06 14.34 -14.72
CA THR A 154 -12.16 13.17 -14.57
C THR A 154 -12.35 12.18 -15.70
N LEU A 155 -11.23 11.70 -16.23
CA LEU A 155 -11.21 10.68 -17.29
C LEU A 155 -10.68 9.36 -16.73
N ALA A 156 -11.32 8.26 -17.15
CA ALA A 156 -10.84 6.90 -16.90
C ALA A 156 -9.98 6.38 -18.06
N ILE A 157 -9.06 5.48 -17.77
CA ILE A 157 -8.26 4.78 -18.81
C ILE A 157 -9.06 3.58 -19.33
N TYR A 158 -9.82 2.93 -18.45
CA TYR A 158 -10.57 1.70 -18.72
C TYR A 158 -12.03 1.86 -18.36
N ASP A 159 -12.88 0.97 -18.90
CA ASP A 159 -14.27 0.89 -18.50
C ASP A 159 -14.39 0.13 -17.17
N LEU A 160 -15.09 0.71 -16.20
CA LEU A 160 -15.43 0.05 -14.93
C LEU A 160 -16.38 -1.15 -15.08
N CYS A 161 -16.89 -1.41 -16.29
CA CYS A 161 -17.67 -2.60 -16.57
C CYS A 161 -16.84 -3.89 -16.46
N ASP A 162 -15.51 -3.80 -16.50
CA ASP A 162 -14.63 -4.94 -16.29
C ASP A 162 -14.51 -5.26 -14.79
N GLU A 163 -15.09 -6.36 -14.37
CA GLU A 163 -15.05 -6.82 -12.97
C GLU A 163 -13.63 -7.23 -12.53
N SER A 164 -12.72 -7.46 -13.47
CA SER A 164 -11.31 -7.81 -13.20
C SER A 164 -10.58 -6.80 -12.32
N PHE A 165 -11.02 -5.53 -12.27
CA PHE A 165 -10.48 -4.53 -11.35
C PHE A 165 -10.70 -4.89 -9.87
N PHE A 166 -11.73 -5.66 -9.56
CA PHE A 166 -12.11 -6.03 -8.20
C PHE A 166 -11.72 -7.46 -7.85
N GLU A 167 -11.41 -8.27 -8.85
CA GLU A 167 -10.94 -9.64 -8.67
C GLU A 167 -9.43 -9.67 -8.55
N ILE A 168 -8.94 -10.42 -7.57
CA ILE A 168 -7.53 -10.73 -7.42
C ILE A 168 -7.38 -12.17 -7.87
N THR A 169 -6.86 -12.35 -9.07
CA THR A 169 -6.36 -13.66 -9.49
C THR A 169 -5.14 -14.01 -8.63
N GLU A 170 -5.19 -15.18 -7.99
CA GLU A 170 -4.12 -15.76 -7.17
C GLU A 170 -2.81 -15.96 -7.93
#